data_540055bc66830319e07308d22421a356
#
_entry.id   540055bc66830319e07308d22421a356
#
_cell.length_a   1.000
_cell.length_b   1.000
_cell.length_c   1.000
_cell.angle_alpha   90.00
_cell.angle_beta   90.00
_cell.angle_gamma   90.00
#
_symmetry.space_group_name_H-M   'P 1'
#
loop_
_entity.id
_entity.type
_entity.pdbx_description
1 polymer ?
#
loop_
_entity_poly.entity_id
_entity_poly.type
_entity_poly.pdbx_seq_one_letter_code
_entity_poly.pdbx_strand_id
1 'polypeptide(L)'
;MKTGIVLLLVAVVAVAAFRLLRKDSKPKTAYNSATVRRGTLVHSVTATGTIEPIIQVEVGTQVSGIIDRIYVDYNSIVKKGEVIAEIDRSTLEAELESSTATLESNKTEYEYQEKNFVRIKGLHDKGMVSDTDFETAEYNYNKAKSAYDKSKADMFKVRQNLGYATITAPIDGVVIGREVEEGQTVAASFETPTLFTIANDLSQMRVIADVDEADIGSVQDGQRATFTVDAYPDDVFEGTVTQVRLQATTESNVVTYEVVVNAPNPDLKLKPGLTANITIYTLQKDGVLLVPSKALRFTPDGATAAMSDSSSRRSKTLWVETDSGIEPVGVTIGETDGIYTEVTGPIKEGDRVVTSESLGIPAAEGDMNGQSNPFMPSPPGQKKK
;
A
#
# COMPACT_ATOMS: atom_id res chain seq x y z
N MET A 1 27.32 95.79 12.91
CA MET A 1 26.46 94.85 13.65
C MET A 1 25.15 94.46 12.94
N LYS A 2 24.55 95.27 12.08
CA LYS A 2 23.26 94.95 11.38
C LYS A 2 23.40 93.94 10.28
N THR A 3 24.52 93.77 9.59
CA THR A 3 24.75 92.80 8.51
C THR A 3 24.95 91.35 9.00
N GLY A 4 25.50 91.17 10.19
CA GLY A 4 25.64 89.81 10.76
C GLY A 4 24.33 89.13 11.21
N ILE A 5 23.36 89.96 11.65
CA ILE A 5 22.05 89.46 12.09
C ILE A 5 21.21 88.98 10.89
N VAL A 6 21.31 89.68 9.74
CA VAL A 6 20.61 89.33 8.49
C VAL A 6 21.14 88.01 7.90
N LEU A 7 22.44 87.77 7.95
CA LEU A 7 23.09 86.54 7.51
C LEU A 7 22.67 85.34 8.36
N LEU A 8 22.55 85.56 9.68
CA LEU A 8 22.14 84.49 10.62
C LEU A 8 20.63 84.12 10.44
N LEU A 9 19.77 85.10 10.13
CA LEU A 9 18.38 84.91 9.83
C LEU A 9 18.17 84.15 8.52
N VAL A 10 18.94 84.46 7.49
CA VAL A 10 18.91 83.76 6.17
C VAL A 10 19.39 82.29 6.37
N ALA A 11 20.43 82.08 7.17
CA ALA A 11 20.91 80.73 7.42
C ALA A 11 19.86 79.86 8.21
N VAL A 12 19.15 80.45 9.18
CA VAL A 12 18.08 79.75 9.94
C VAL A 12 16.88 79.42 9.05
N VAL A 13 16.50 80.39 8.14
CA VAL A 13 15.41 80.12 7.18
C VAL A 13 15.83 79.09 6.16
N ALA A 14 17.07 79.05 5.68
CA ALA A 14 17.57 78.03 4.76
C ALA A 14 17.62 76.67 5.40
N VAL A 15 18.03 76.55 6.67
CA VAL A 15 18.02 75.27 7.44
C VAL A 15 16.60 74.83 7.71
N ALA A 16 15.66 75.74 8.03
CA ALA A 16 14.26 75.41 8.22
C ALA A 16 13.59 74.96 6.89
N ALA A 17 13.87 75.67 5.78
CA ALA A 17 13.40 75.26 4.44
C ALA A 17 14.01 73.94 4.01
N PHE A 18 15.30 73.68 4.29
CA PHE A 18 15.94 72.39 4.01
C PHE A 18 15.36 71.24 4.86
N ARG A 19 14.97 71.49 6.10
CA ARG A 19 14.25 70.48 6.91
C ARG A 19 12.83 70.25 6.49
N LEU A 20 12.11 71.28 6.01
CA LEU A 20 10.75 71.14 5.48
C LEU A 20 10.73 70.51 4.09
N LEU A 21 11.79 70.65 3.27
CA LEU A 21 11.96 70.02 1.98
C LEU A 21 12.50 68.58 2.04
N ARG A 22 13.11 68.18 3.19
CA ARG A 22 13.40 66.79 3.45
C ARG A 22 12.08 66.13 3.85
N LYS A 23 11.17 65.95 2.90
CA LYS A 23 10.10 65.02 2.96
C LYS A 23 10.74 63.64 3.11
N ASP A 24 10.68 63.06 4.32
CA ASP A 24 11.08 61.70 4.56
C ASP A 24 10.25 60.80 3.63
N SER A 25 10.76 60.56 2.44
CA SER A 25 10.27 59.49 1.58
C SER A 25 10.70 58.20 2.23
N LYS A 26 9.86 57.72 3.18
CA LYS A 26 9.96 56.34 3.63
C LYS A 26 10.05 55.47 2.37
N PRO A 27 11.04 54.59 2.25
CA PRO A 27 11.11 53.70 1.09
C PRO A 27 9.75 53.03 0.95
N LYS A 28 9.13 53.11 -0.24
CA LYS A 28 7.90 52.39 -0.52
C LYS A 28 8.25 50.91 -0.47
N THR A 29 7.91 50.27 0.63
CA THR A 29 8.05 48.85 0.77
C THR A 29 7.18 48.20 -0.32
N ALA A 30 7.77 47.46 -1.22
CA ALA A 30 7.05 46.73 -2.24
C ALA A 30 6.67 45.37 -1.62
N TYR A 31 5.44 45.03 -1.76
CA TYR A 31 4.93 43.72 -1.30
C TYR A 31 4.70 42.78 -2.46
N ASN A 32 5.15 41.54 -2.32
CA ASN A 32 4.75 40.49 -3.23
C ASN A 32 3.39 39.97 -2.77
N SER A 33 2.41 40.05 -3.64
CA SER A 33 1.05 39.58 -3.35
C SER A 33 0.66 38.42 -4.24
N ALA A 34 -0.25 37.59 -3.75
CA ALA A 34 -0.88 36.52 -4.49
C ALA A 34 -2.40 36.69 -4.44
N THR A 35 -3.09 36.27 -5.48
CA THR A 35 -4.53 36.40 -5.58
C THR A 35 -5.25 35.26 -4.87
N VAL A 36 -6.23 35.57 -4.07
CA VAL A 36 -7.15 34.58 -3.50
C VAL A 36 -7.96 33.97 -4.63
N ARG A 37 -7.96 32.67 -4.73
CA ARG A 37 -8.70 31.94 -5.76
C ARG A 37 -9.67 30.95 -5.14
N ARG A 38 -10.75 30.69 -5.83
CA ARG A 38 -11.64 29.59 -5.50
C ARG A 38 -11.19 28.35 -6.28
N GLY A 39 -11.01 27.24 -5.59
CA GLY A 39 -10.51 26.02 -6.23
C GLY A 39 -10.81 24.78 -5.40
N THR A 40 -10.31 23.67 -5.89
CA THR A 40 -10.33 22.38 -5.17
C THR A 40 -9.06 22.24 -4.33
N LEU A 41 -9.24 21.97 -3.06
CA LEU A 41 -8.16 21.57 -2.16
C LEU A 41 -8.10 20.05 -2.14
N VAL A 42 -6.96 19.49 -2.50
CA VAL A 42 -6.73 18.05 -2.52
C VAL A 42 -5.60 17.72 -1.56
N HIS A 43 -5.86 16.81 -0.65
CA HIS A 43 -4.80 16.18 0.13
C HIS A 43 -4.67 14.73 -0.32
N SER A 44 -3.48 14.30 -0.64
CA SER A 44 -3.21 12.93 -1.12
C SER A 44 -1.99 12.35 -0.43
N VAL A 45 -2.03 11.04 -0.28
CA VAL A 45 -0.91 10.22 0.18
C VAL A 45 -0.41 9.42 -1.01
N THR A 46 0.91 9.38 -1.19
CA THR A 46 1.55 8.57 -2.22
C THR A 46 2.20 7.34 -1.60
N ALA A 47 2.06 6.21 -2.26
CA ALA A 47 2.64 4.94 -1.83
C ALA A 47 3.08 4.13 -3.05
N THR A 48 3.95 3.16 -2.82
CA THR A 48 4.26 2.12 -3.81
C THR A 48 3.55 0.84 -3.41
N GLY A 49 3.30 -0.03 -4.37
CA GLY A 49 2.64 -1.30 -4.08
C GLY A 49 2.81 -2.31 -5.20
N THR A 50 2.26 -3.50 -4.98
CA THR A 50 2.30 -4.61 -5.92
C THR A 50 0.90 -4.97 -6.39
N ILE A 51 0.77 -5.28 -7.68
CA ILE A 51 -0.48 -5.74 -8.27
C ILE A 51 -0.61 -7.24 -8.06
N GLU A 52 -1.74 -7.66 -7.49
CA GLU A 52 -2.05 -9.05 -7.22
C GLU A 52 -3.47 -9.41 -7.70
N PRO A 53 -3.74 -10.68 -8.03
CA PRO A 53 -5.09 -11.17 -8.19
C PRO A 53 -5.86 -11.07 -6.86
N ILE A 54 -7.19 -10.94 -6.91
CA ILE A 54 -8.01 -10.96 -5.69
C ILE A 54 -7.90 -12.30 -4.98
N ILE A 55 -7.92 -13.40 -5.74
CA ILE A 55 -7.75 -14.76 -5.23
C ILE A 55 -6.61 -15.44 -5.96
N GLN A 56 -5.60 -15.82 -5.20
CA GLN A 56 -4.45 -16.59 -5.65
C GLN A 56 -4.28 -17.79 -4.72
N VAL A 57 -4.05 -18.96 -5.28
CA VAL A 57 -3.83 -20.19 -4.52
C VAL A 57 -2.55 -20.86 -4.98
N GLU A 58 -1.69 -21.16 -4.04
CA GLU A 58 -0.50 -21.97 -4.26
C GLU A 58 -0.87 -23.45 -4.11
N VAL A 59 -0.54 -24.22 -5.12
CA VAL A 59 -0.80 -25.66 -5.17
C VAL A 59 0.51 -26.38 -4.93
N GLY A 60 0.56 -27.15 -3.86
CA GLY A 60 1.70 -27.98 -3.48
C GLY A 60 1.35 -29.46 -3.43
N THR A 61 2.31 -30.28 -2.96
CA THR A 61 2.14 -31.71 -2.76
C THR A 61 2.32 -32.09 -1.30
N GLN A 62 1.58 -33.13 -0.85
CA GLN A 62 1.72 -33.74 0.47
C GLN A 62 2.55 -35.04 0.45
N VAL A 63 2.95 -35.52 -0.73
CA VAL A 63 3.76 -36.72 -0.91
C VAL A 63 5.05 -36.38 -1.66
N SER A 64 6.12 -37.07 -1.28
CA SER A 64 7.41 -36.93 -1.96
C SER A 64 7.50 -37.91 -3.11
N GLY A 65 8.12 -37.51 -4.20
CA GLY A 65 8.32 -38.35 -5.38
C GLY A 65 8.91 -37.58 -6.55
N ILE A 66 8.96 -38.23 -7.70
CA ILE A 66 9.39 -37.61 -8.96
C ILE A 66 8.14 -37.14 -9.71
N ILE A 67 8.16 -35.97 -10.28
CA ILE A 67 7.09 -35.49 -11.17
C ILE A 67 7.14 -36.35 -12.45
N ASP A 68 6.12 -37.14 -12.67
CA ASP A 68 6.01 -38.02 -13.83
C ASP A 68 5.51 -37.24 -15.04
N ARG A 69 4.43 -36.48 -14.91
CA ARG A 69 3.82 -35.69 -15.98
C ARG A 69 3.26 -34.37 -15.49
N ILE A 70 3.34 -33.38 -16.37
CA ILE A 70 2.69 -32.07 -16.20
C ILE A 70 1.73 -31.84 -17.36
N TYR A 71 0.45 -31.56 -17.08
CA TYR A 71 -0.61 -31.42 -18.06
C TYR A 71 -0.89 -29.97 -18.43
N VAL A 72 -0.35 -29.00 -17.68
CA VAL A 72 -0.60 -27.58 -17.84
C VAL A 72 0.72 -26.79 -17.86
N ASP A 73 0.70 -25.65 -18.53
CA ASP A 73 1.83 -24.76 -18.61
C ASP A 73 1.40 -23.34 -18.19
N TYR A 74 2.34 -22.38 -18.18
CA TYR A 74 2.04 -20.98 -17.93
C TYR A 74 0.87 -20.50 -18.79
N ASN A 75 -0.02 -19.69 -18.22
CA ASN A 75 -1.23 -19.13 -18.82
C ASN A 75 -2.30 -20.16 -19.24
N SER A 76 -2.16 -21.43 -18.84
CA SER A 76 -3.20 -22.44 -19.06
C SER A 76 -4.43 -22.13 -18.20
N ILE A 77 -5.61 -22.23 -18.81
CA ILE A 77 -6.89 -22.12 -18.09
C ILE A 77 -7.23 -23.48 -17.52
N VAL A 78 -7.50 -23.53 -16.22
CA VAL A 78 -7.82 -24.78 -15.52
C VAL A 78 -9.15 -24.67 -14.78
N LYS A 79 -9.82 -25.82 -14.62
CA LYS A 79 -11.05 -25.93 -13.84
C LYS A 79 -10.77 -26.64 -12.50
N LYS A 80 -11.55 -26.28 -11.50
CA LYS A 80 -11.50 -26.95 -10.20
C LYS A 80 -11.64 -28.48 -10.34
N GLY A 81 -10.68 -29.23 -9.78
CA GLY A 81 -10.61 -30.68 -9.85
C GLY A 81 -9.93 -31.22 -11.11
N GLU A 82 -9.52 -30.37 -12.05
CA GLU A 82 -8.74 -30.78 -13.23
C GLU A 82 -7.35 -31.21 -12.80
N VAL A 83 -6.85 -32.31 -13.38
CA VAL A 83 -5.50 -32.83 -13.10
C VAL A 83 -4.47 -31.93 -13.78
N ILE A 84 -3.55 -31.38 -13.01
CA ILE A 84 -2.51 -30.46 -13.50
C ILE A 84 -1.12 -31.11 -13.52
N ALA A 85 -0.85 -32.07 -12.63
CA ALA A 85 0.38 -32.86 -12.64
C ALA A 85 0.17 -34.21 -11.94
N GLU A 86 1.07 -35.15 -12.21
CA GLU A 86 1.14 -36.45 -11.55
C GLU A 86 2.57 -36.71 -11.04
N ILE A 87 2.64 -37.24 -9.83
CA ILE A 87 3.86 -37.78 -9.22
C ILE A 87 3.94 -39.27 -9.52
N ASP A 88 5.15 -39.83 -9.71
CA ASP A 88 5.36 -41.27 -9.90
C ASP A 88 4.66 -42.07 -8.78
N ARG A 89 3.71 -42.90 -9.18
CA ARG A 89 2.80 -43.64 -8.32
C ARG A 89 3.31 -45.03 -7.98
N SER A 90 4.39 -45.50 -8.65
CA SER A 90 4.86 -46.87 -8.60
C SER A 90 5.13 -47.36 -7.17
N THR A 91 5.79 -46.57 -6.35
CA THR A 91 6.06 -46.91 -4.94
C THR A 91 4.82 -46.87 -4.08
N LEU A 92 3.91 -45.90 -4.28
CA LEU A 92 2.65 -45.76 -3.53
C LEU A 92 1.66 -46.87 -3.90
N GLU A 93 1.63 -47.31 -5.15
CA GLU A 93 0.82 -48.44 -5.62
C GLU A 93 1.31 -49.75 -4.99
N ALA A 94 2.64 -49.98 -4.97
CA ALA A 94 3.21 -51.17 -4.28
C ALA A 94 2.92 -51.18 -2.77
N GLU A 95 2.96 -50.02 -2.10
CA GLU A 95 2.61 -49.86 -0.70
C GLU A 95 1.11 -50.15 -0.46
N LEU A 96 0.22 -49.68 -1.37
CA LEU A 96 -1.21 -49.97 -1.32
C LEU A 96 -1.50 -51.46 -1.49
N GLU A 97 -0.82 -52.13 -2.41
CA GLU A 97 -0.94 -53.58 -2.63
C GLU A 97 -0.53 -54.37 -1.37
N SER A 98 0.62 -54.01 -0.76
CA SER A 98 1.10 -54.63 0.49
C SER A 98 0.11 -54.42 1.65
N SER A 99 -0.40 -53.19 1.81
CA SER A 99 -1.37 -52.86 2.85
C SER A 99 -2.72 -53.59 2.63
N THR A 100 -3.12 -53.74 1.38
CA THR A 100 -4.33 -54.48 1.00
C THR A 100 -4.20 -55.97 1.32
N ALA A 101 -3.05 -56.58 1.04
CA ALA A 101 -2.76 -58.00 1.40
C ALA A 101 -2.78 -58.21 2.93
N THR A 102 -2.22 -57.25 3.68
CA THR A 102 -2.25 -57.28 5.16
C THR A 102 -3.68 -57.17 5.69
N LEU A 103 -4.51 -56.29 5.13
CA LEU A 103 -5.91 -56.15 5.48
C LEU A 103 -6.69 -57.45 5.23
N GLU A 104 -6.48 -58.11 4.08
CA GLU A 104 -7.17 -59.35 3.74
C GLU A 104 -6.76 -60.51 4.65
N SER A 105 -5.48 -60.61 5.04
CA SER A 105 -5.00 -61.56 6.03
C SER A 105 -5.65 -61.37 7.40
N ASN A 106 -5.68 -60.13 7.92
CA ASN A 106 -6.32 -59.83 9.21
C ASN A 106 -7.83 -60.00 9.16
N LYS A 107 -8.46 -59.74 8.02
CA LYS A 107 -9.89 -59.98 7.80
C LYS A 107 -10.23 -61.48 7.90
N THR A 108 -9.42 -62.31 7.25
CA THR A 108 -9.60 -63.77 7.30
C THR A 108 -9.47 -64.33 8.72
N GLU A 109 -8.48 -63.84 9.47
CA GLU A 109 -8.32 -64.22 10.90
C GLU A 109 -9.51 -63.73 11.74
N TYR A 110 -9.96 -62.49 11.54
CA TYR A 110 -11.13 -61.95 12.23
C TYR A 110 -12.38 -62.81 11.97
N GLU A 111 -12.68 -63.12 10.70
CA GLU A 111 -13.84 -63.93 10.33
C GLU A 111 -13.75 -65.35 10.91
N TYR A 112 -12.56 -65.96 11.00
CA TYR A 112 -12.36 -67.24 11.65
C TYR A 112 -12.66 -67.17 13.15
N GLN A 113 -12.07 -66.18 13.85
CA GLN A 113 -12.27 -66.01 15.28
C GLN A 113 -13.70 -65.61 15.63
N GLU A 114 -14.40 -64.86 14.79
CA GLU A 114 -15.80 -64.52 14.94
C GLU A 114 -16.67 -65.78 14.92
N LYS A 115 -16.48 -66.62 13.92
CA LYS A 115 -17.21 -67.93 13.82
C LYS A 115 -16.88 -68.82 14.97
N ASN A 116 -15.63 -68.86 15.45
CA ASN A 116 -15.26 -69.67 16.63
C ASN A 116 -15.87 -69.10 17.89
N PHE A 117 -15.85 -67.82 18.14
CA PHE A 117 -16.46 -67.16 19.30
C PHE A 117 -17.96 -67.40 19.33
N VAL A 118 -18.69 -67.24 18.23
CA VAL A 118 -20.14 -67.51 18.14
C VAL A 118 -20.44 -68.93 18.47
N ARG A 119 -19.61 -69.93 18.04
CA ARG A 119 -19.76 -71.32 18.31
C ARG A 119 -19.55 -71.66 19.82
N ILE A 120 -18.43 -71.16 20.39
CA ILE A 120 -18.09 -71.40 21.81
C ILE A 120 -19.12 -70.72 22.72
N LYS A 121 -19.59 -69.51 22.38
CA LYS A 121 -20.66 -68.83 23.12
C LYS A 121 -21.95 -69.69 23.16
N GLY A 122 -22.35 -70.24 22.01
CA GLY A 122 -23.55 -71.11 21.98
C GLY A 122 -23.39 -72.40 22.70
N LEU A 123 -22.17 -72.91 22.91
CA LEU A 123 -21.89 -74.10 23.77
C LEU A 123 -21.84 -73.71 25.27
N HIS A 124 -21.25 -72.55 25.59
CA HIS A 124 -21.18 -72.01 26.94
C HIS A 124 -22.59 -71.73 27.51
N ASP A 125 -23.44 -71.07 26.70
CA ASP A 125 -24.87 -70.83 27.07
C ASP A 125 -25.65 -72.13 27.41
N LYS A 126 -25.15 -73.30 26.92
CA LYS A 126 -25.68 -74.61 27.21
C LYS A 126 -24.92 -75.36 28.32
N GLY A 127 -23.92 -74.76 28.95
CA GLY A 127 -23.07 -75.36 29.97
C GLY A 127 -22.12 -76.48 29.45
N MET A 128 -21.77 -76.50 28.17
CA MET A 128 -20.98 -77.52 27.51
C MET A 128 -19.48 -77.23 27.41
N VAL A 129 -19.04 -76.03 27.77
CA VAL A 129 -17.60 -75.57 27.78
C VAL A 129 -17.34 -74.78 29.06
N SER A 130 -16.09 -74.69 29.48
CA SER A 130 -15.69 -73.96 30.67
C SER A 130 -15.71 -72.43 30.45
N ASP A 131 -15.81 -71.62 31.54
CA ASP A 131 -15.72 -70.15 31.50
C ASP A 131 -14.39 -69.74 30.91
N THR A 132 -13.26 -70.40 31.18
CA THR A 132 -11.93 -70.12 30.63
C THR A 132 -11.89 -70.33 29.13
N ASP A 133 -12.57 -71.34 28.56
CA ASP A 133 -12.63 -71.54 27.10
C ASP A 133 -13.43 -70.41 26.44
N PHE A 134 -14.52 -69.94 27.08
CA PHE A 134 -15.30 -68.81 26.59
C PHE A 134 -14.51 -67.52 26.63
N GLU A 135 -13.88 -67.19 27.78
CA GLU A 135 -13.02 -65.98 27.90
C GLU A 135 -11.86 -65.97 26.89
N THR A 136 -11.25 -67.14 26.64
CA THR A 136 -10.20 -67.30 25.65
C THR A 136 -10.73 -67.03 24.24
N ALA A 137 -11.90 -67.53 23.89
CA ALA A 137 -12.51 -67.31 22.58
C ALA A 137 -12.91 -65.82 22.38
N GLU A 138 -13.44 -65.18 23.43
CA GLU A 138 -13.78 -63.76 23.45
C GLU A 138 -12.54 -62.90 23.28
N TYR A 139 -11.48 -63.19 24.03
CA TYR A 139 -10.19 -62.47 23.90
C TYR A 139 -9.62 -62.57 22.48
N ASN A 140 -9.59 -63.79 21.91
CA ASN A 140 -9.05 -63.99 20.55
C ASN A 140 -9.91 -63.28 19.50
N TYR A 141 -11.23 -63.28 19.63
CA TYR A 141 -12.11 -62.51 18.76
C TYR A 141 -11.85 -61.01 18.85
N ASN A 142 -11.79 -60.45 20.05
CA ASN A 142 -11.55 -59.02 20.25
C ASN A 142 -10.15 -58.59 19.75
N LYS A 143 -9.13 -59.45 19.94
CA LYS A 143 -7.78 -59.24 19.44
C LYS A 143 -7.74 -59.21 17.90
N ALA A 144 -8.39 -60.22 17.25
CA ALA A 144 -8.44 -60.30 15.79
C ALA A 144 -9.26 -59.12 15.19
N LYS A 145 -10.34 -58.74 15.84
CA LYS A 145 -11.14 -57.55 15.47
C LYS A 145 -10.28 -56.28 15.50
N SER A 146 -9.55 -56.07 16.61
CA SER A 146 -8.69 -54.90 16.75
C SER A 146 -7.56 -54.86 15.69
N ALA A 147 -7.00 -56.02 15.34
CA ALA A 147 -5.98 -56.12 14.27
C ALA A 147 -6.57 -55.80 12.88
N TYR A 148 -7.78 -56.30 12.59
CA TYR A 148 -8.51 -55.99 11.36
C TYR A 148 -8.83 -54.52 11.27
N ASP A 149 -9.40 -53.90 12.33
CA ASP A 149 -9.75 -52.48 12.36
C ASP A 149 -8.49 -51.59 12.16
N LYS A 150 -7.37 -51.94 12.79
CA LYS A 150 -6.08 -51.26 12.60
C LYS A 150 -5.62 -51.32 11.13
N SER A 151 -5.58 -52.52 10.53
CA SER A 151 -5.11 -52.71 9.16
C SER A 151 -6.01 -51.97 8.14
N LYS A 152 -7.32 -51.88 8.44
CA LYS A 152 -8.29 -51.10 7.65
C LYS A 152 -7.95 -49.60 7.67
N ALA A 153 -7.60 -49.05 8.84
CA ALA A 153 -7.18 -47.66 8.98
C ALA A 153 -5.83 -47.41 8.28
N ASP A 154 -4.88 -48.33 8.41
CA ASP A 154 -3.57 -48.21 7.73
C ASP A 154 -3.72 -48.24 6.20
N MET A 155 -4.55 -49.12 5.64
CA MET A 155 -4.84 -49.17 4.19
C MET A 155 -5.53 -47.88 3.72
N PHE A 156 -6.45 -47.31 4.49
CA PHE A 156 -7.08 -46.05 4.14
C PHE A 156 -6.08 -44.93 4.05
N LYS A 157 -5.11 -44.84 5.00
CA LYS A 157 -4.04 -43.85 4.97
C LYS A 157 -3.17 -43.97 3.71
N VAL A 158 -2.76 -45.18 3.36
CA VAL A 158 -1.95 -45.44 2.16
C VAL A 158 -2.73 -45.07 0.88
N ARG A 159 -4.00 -45.38 0.81
CA ARG A 159 -4.89 -45.00 -0.29
C ARG A 159 -5.00 -43.47 -0.44
N GLN A 160 -5.09 -42.78 0.68
CA GLN A 160 -5.12 -41.31 0.69
C GLN A 160 -3.82 -40.70 0.16
N ASN A 161 -2.67 -41.26 0.59
CA ASN A 161 -1.37 -40.83 0.07
C ASN A 161 -1.26 -41.04 -1.46
N LEU A 162 -1.76 -42.18 -1.96
CA LEU A 162 -1.81 -42.41 -3.42
C LEU A 162 -2.71 -41.36 -4.12
N GLY A 163 -3.79 -40.93 -3.47
CA GLY A 163 -4.62 -39.84 -4.00
C GLY A 163 -3.88 -38.50 -4.11
N TYR A 164 -2.98 -38.23 -3.19
CA TYR A 164 -2.15 -37.01 -3.23
C TYR A 164 -1.07 -37.01 -4.30
N ALA A 165 -0.78 -38.16 -4.92
CA ALA A 165 0.13 -38.23 -6.08
C ALA A 165 -0.48 -37.64 -7.34
N THR A 166 -1.81 -37.48 -7.38
CA THR A 166 -2.52 -36.78 -8.47
C THR A 166 -2.82 -35.36 -8.00
N ILE A 167 -2.16 -34.38 -8.60
CA ILE A 167 -2.27 -32.97 -8.24
C ILE A 167 -3.37 -32.35 -9.09
N THR A 168 -4.37 -31.75 -8.42
CA THR A 168 -5.52 -31.15 -9.08
C THR A 168 -5.63 -29.66 -8.74
N ALA A 169 -6.20 -28.88 -9.65
CA ALA A 169 -6.49 -27.47 -9.44
C ALA A 169 -7.58 -27.31 -8.33
N PRO A 170 -7.32 -26.52 -7.26
CA PRO A 170 -8.27 -26.32 -6.17
C PRO A 170 -9.37 -25.31 -6.53
N ILE A 171 -9.14 -24.45 -7.51
CA ILE A 171 -10.04 -23.39 -7.99
C ILE A 171 -10.06 -23.37 -9.51
N ASP A 172 -11.10 -22.77 -10.09
CA ASP A 172 -11.09 -22.36 -11.50
C ASP A 172 -10.16 -21.15 -11.67
N GLY A 173 -9.39 -21.10 -12.76
CA GLY A 173 -8.51 -19.95 -12.96
C GLY A 173 -7.46 -20.15 -14.03
N VAL A 174 -6.40 -19.34 -13.94
CA VAL A 174 -5.25 -19.34 -14.86
C VAL A 174 -3.99 -19.67 -14.07
N VAL A 175 -3.16 -20.55 -14.60
CA VAL A 175 -1.84 -20.87 -14.04
C VAL A 175 -0.91 -19.68 -14.28
N ILE A 176 -0.51 -18.98 -13.22
CA ILE A 176 0.40 -17.83 -13.29
C ILE A 176 1.84 -18.18 -12.97
N GLY A 177 2.07 -19.28 -12.23
CA GLY A 177 3.39 -19.77 -11.86
C GLY A 177 3.48 -21.28 -11.96
N ARG A 178 4.63 -21.80 -12.41
CA ARG A 178 5.02 -23.21 -12.42
C ARG A 178 6.44 -23.33 -11.89
N GLU A 179 6.58 -23.95 -10.73
CA GLU A 179 7.84 -24.03 -9.98
C GLU A 179 8.52 -25.40 -10.14
N VAL A 180 7.96 -26.27 -10.99
CA VAL A 180 8.43 -27.66 -11.16
C VAL A 180 8.53 -28.07 -12.63
N GLU A 181 9.40 -29.05 -12.88
CA GLU A 181 9.64 -29.66 -14.20
C GLU A 181 9.37 -31.18 -14.15
N GLU A 182 9.05 -31.77 -15.31
CA GLU A 182 8.97 -33.23 -15.44
C GLU A 182 10.33 -33.88 -15.14
N GLY A 183 10.30 -34.95 -14.37
CA GLY A 183 11.51 -35.63 -13.89
C GLY A 183 12.12 -34.99 -12.64
N GLN A 184 11.63 -33.85 -12.16
CA GLN A 184 12.11 -33.22 -10.92
C GLN A 184 11.65 -34.01 -9.69
N THR A 185 12.55 -34.19 -8.72
CA THR A 185 12.21 -34.78 -7.42
C THR A 185 11.72 -33.70 -6.46
N VAL A 186 10.53 -33.90 -5.90
CA VAL A 186 9.93 -33.04 -4.89
C VAL A 186 9.88 -33.77 -3.53
N ALA A 187 10.17 -33.05 -2.44
CA ALA A 187 10.20 -33.57 -1.09
C ALA A 187 9.26 -32.76 -0.20
N ALA A 188 8.21 -33.40 0.31
CA ALA A 188 7.19 -32.80 1.16
C ALA A 188 7.41 -33.08 2.67
N SER A 189 8.68 -33.32 3.10
CA SER A 189 8.95 -33.80 4.45
C SER A 189 8.94 -32.74 5.55
N PHE A 190 9.29 -31.48 5.23
CA PHE A 190 9.41 -30.38 6.20
C PHE A 190 8.55 -29.17 5.82
N GLU A 191 8.54 -28.82 4.56
CA GLU A 191 7.68 -27.75 3.99
C GLU A 191 6.97 -28.33 2.76
N THR A 192 5.77 -27.86 2.52
CA THR A 192 5.04 -28.18 1.29
C THR A 192 5.59 -27.32 0.16
N PRO A 193 6.34 -27.89 -0.81
CA PRO A 193 6.84 -27.08 -1.93
C PRO A 193 5.67 -26.61 -2.79
N THR A 194 5.67 -25.35 -3.17
CA THR A 194 4.77 -24.82 -4.19
C THR A 194 5.13 -25.39 -5.54
N LEU A 195 4.17 -25.97 -6.24
CA LEU A 195 4.35 -26.54 -7.58
C LEU A 195 3.75 -25.62 -8.64
N PHE A 196 2.58 -25.09 -8.37
CA PHE A 196 1.84 -24.18 -9.25
C PHE A 196 1.22 -23.05 -8.44
N THR A 197 1.07 -21.91 -9.09
CA THR A 197 0.29 -20.79 -8.58
C THR A 197 -0.86 -20.51 -9.54
N ILE A 198 -2.10 -20.55 -9.02
CA ILE A 198 -3.31 -20.37 -9.82
C ILE A 198 -4.04 -19.12 -9.34
N ALA A 199 -4.34 -18.21 -10.27
CA ALA A 199 -5.17 -17.03 -10.06
C ALA A 199 -6.58 -17.28 -10.60
N ASN A 200 -7.61 -16.89 -9.81
CA ASN A 200 -8.99 -17.16 -10.23
C ASN A 200 -9.39 -16.30 -11.44
N ASP A 201 -9.29 -14.98 -11.32
CA ASP A 201 -9.74 -14.03 -12.35
C ASP A 201 -8.74 -12.86 -12.44
N LEU A 202 -8.16 -12.69 -13.62
CA LEU A 202 -7.21 -11.61 -13.89
C LEU A 202 -7.92 -10.31 -14.34
N SER A 203 -9.24 -10.33 -14.58
CA SER A 203 -10.02 -9.13 -14.87
C SER A 203 -10.28 -8.27 -13.64
N GLN A 204 -10.15 -8.86 -12.46
CA GLN A 204 -10.31 -8.22 -11.15
C GLN A 204 -9.01 -8.37 -10.36
N MET A 205 -8.29 -7.28 -10.27
CA MET A 205 -7.01 -7.22 -9.57
C MET A 205 -7.13 -6.33 -8.32
N ARG A 206 -6.14 -6.40 -7.46
CA ARG A 206 -5.96 -5.47 -6.35
C ARG A 206 -4.53 -4.97 -6.35
N VAL A 207 -4.33 -3.77 -5.83
CA VAL A 207 -3.01 -3.24 -5.50
C VAL A 207 -2.86 -3.32 -3.99
N ILE A 208 -1.79 -3.95 -3.52
CA ILE A 208 -1.37 -3.90 -2.12
C ILE A 208 -0.37 -2.76 -2.02
N ALA A 209 -0.81 -1.65 -1.44
CA ALA A 209 -0.03 -0.42 -1.30
C ALA A 209 0.61 -0.35 0.08
N ASP A 210 1.91 -0.07 0.14
CA ASP A 210 2.67 0.10 1.37
C ASP A 210 2.70 1.57 1.76
N VAL A 211 1.80 1.96 2.67
CA VAL A 211 1.65 3.34 3.15
C VAL A 211 2.46 3.53 4.42
N ASP A 212 3.23 4.63 4.48
CA ASP A 212 4.04 4.99 5.65
C ASP A 212 3.17 5.22 6.91
N GLU A 213 3.71 4.88 8.09
CA GLU A 213 3.06 5.09 9.39
C GLU A 213 2.65 6.56 9.61
N ALA A 214 3.41 7.52 9.08
CA ALA A 214 3.12 8.94 9.23
C ALA A 214 1.83 9.35 8.50
N ASP A 215 1.45 8.67 7.42
CA ASP A 215 0.36 9.03 6.51
C ASP A 215 -0.89 8.18 6.70
N ILE A 216 -0.75 6.95 7.26
CA ILE A 216 -1.85 5.98 7.38
C ILE A 216 -3.06 6.52 8.16
N GLY A 217 -2.82 7.42 9.13
CA GLY A 217 -3.89 8.01 9.93
C GLY A 217 -4.95 8.80 9.14
N SER A 218 -4.63 9.20 7.90
CA SER A 218 -5.53 9.92 7.00
C SER A 218 -6.20 9.02 5.95
N VAL A 219 -5.75 7.77 5.81
CA VAL A 219 -6.30 6.81 4.82
C VAL A 219 -7.49 6.06 5.42
N GLN A 220 -8.58 5.98 4.66
CA GLN A 220 -9.82 5.31 5.06
C GLN A 220 -10.42 4.51 3.90
N ASP A 221 -11.19 3.49 4.25
CA ASP A 221 -11.94 2.70 3.28
C ASP A 221 -12.90 3.59 2.48
N GLY A 222 -13.04 3.31 1.20
CA GLY A 222 -13.90 4.03 0.27
C GLY A 222 -13.26 5.26 -0.39
N GLN A 223 -12.04 5.64 -0.02
CA GLN A 223 -11.32 6.74 -0.67
C GLN A 223 -10.95 6.38 -2.11
N ARG A 224 -11.03 7.37 -2.99
CA ARG A 224 -10.57 7.24 -4.38
C ARG A 224 -9.05 7.15 -4.40
N ALA A 225 -8.55 6.26 -5.24
CA ALA A 225 -7.13 6.17 -5.54
C ALA A 225 -6.91 6.17 -7.05
N THR A 226 -5.75 6.67 -7.47
CA THR A 226 -5.26 6.51 -8.84
C THR A 226 -3.88 5.90 -8.77
N PHE A 227 -3.54 5.10 -9.77
CA PHE A 227 -2.20 4.51 -9.82
C PHE A 227 -1.70 4.40 -11.26
N THR A 228 -0.40 4.40 -11.39
CA THR A 228 0.32 4.11 -12.63
C THR A 228 1.18 2.88 -12.40
N VAL A 229 1.50 2.15 -13.45
CA VAL A 229 2.42 1.02 -13.38
C VAL A 229 3.62 1.29 -14.27
N ASP A 230 4.79 0.79 -13.86
CA ASP A 230 6.03 1.07 -14.60
C ASP A 230 6.00 0.56 -16.04
N ALA A 231 5.19 -0.48 -16.31
CA ALA A 231 4.99 -1.02 -17.65
C ALA A 231 4.15 -0.10 -18.56
N TYR A 232 3.30 0.77 -17.99
CA TYR A 232 2.42 1.71 -18.70
C TYR A 232 2.41 3.07 -17.98
N PRO A 233 3.48 3.86 -18.08
CA PRO A 233 3.64 5.11 -17.31
C PRO A 233 2.65 6.20 -17.72
N ASP A 234 2.15 6.16 -18.94
CA ASP A 234 1.19 7.15 -19.48
C ASP A 234 -0.28 6.78 -19.18
N ASP A 235 -0.54 5.54 -18.78
CA ASP A 235 -1.89 5.06 -18.44
C ASP A 235 -2.16 5.27 -16.95
N VAL A 236 -3.19 6.05 -16.63
CA VAL A 236 -3.65 6.23 -15.25
C VAL A 236 -4.84 5.31 -15.00
N PHE A 237 -4.68 4.41 -14.04
CA PHE A 237 -5.73 3.51 -13.60
C PHE A 237 -6.46 4.09 -12.40
N GLU A 238 -7.75 3.84 -12.32
CA GLU A 238 -8.57 4.28 -11.19
C GLU A 238 -8.92 3.08 -10.30
N GLY A 239 -8.91 3.34 -9.00
CA GLY A 239 -9.24 2.37 -7.98
C GLY A 239 -9.91 3.00 -6.77
N THR A 240 -10.32 2.16 -5.85
CA THR A 240 -10.91 2.58 -4.57
C THR A 240 -10.28 1.77 -3.46
N VAL A 241 -9.95 2.43 -2.35
CA VAL A 241 -9.49 1.76 -1.13
C VAL A 241 -10.60 0.86 -0.61
N THR A 242 -10.35 -0.43 -0.54
CA THR A 242 -11.32 -1.43 -0.05
C THR A 242 -11.06 -1.82 1.38
N GLN A 243 -9.81 -1.77 1.82
CA GLN A 243 -9.44 -2.16 3.18
C GLN A 243 -8.09 -1.55 3.58
N VAL A 244 -8.01 -1.05 4.80
CA VAL A 244 -6.75 -0.72 5.46
C VAL A 244 -6.41 -1.86 6.43
N ARG A 245 -5.27 -2.55 6.23
CA ARG A 245 -4.84 -3.64 7.11
C ARG A 245 -4.30 -3.08 8.42
N LEU A 246 -4.67 -3.70 9.54
CA LEU A 246 -4.28 -3.23 10.88
C LEU A 246 -2.89 -3.71 11.31
N GLN A 247 -2.34 -4.70 10.63
CA GLN A 247 -1.02 -5.22 10.91
C GLN A 247 0.02 -4.40 10.17
N ALA A 248 0.98 -3.83 10.90
CA ALA A 248 2.12 -3.17 10.32
C ALA A 248 3.16 -4.19 9.85
N THR A 249 3.81 -3.88 8.74
CA THR A 249 5.00 -4.58 8.25
C THR A 249 6.22 -3.71 8.49
N THR A 250 7.31 -4.31 8.96
CA THR A 250 8.57 -3.58 9.18
C THR A 250 9.64 -4.17 8.29
N GLU A 251 10.06 -3.40 7.29
CA GLU A 251 11.16 -3.77 6.41
C GLU A 251 12.27 -2.71 6.48
N SER A 252 13.50 -3.15 6.67
CA SER A 252 14.67 -2.25 6.73
C SER A 252 14.49 -1.07 7.72
N ASN A 253 13.84 -1.28 8.87
CA ASN A 253 13.49 -0.29 9.89
C ASN A 253 12.46 0.77 9.43
N VAL A 254 11.76 0.56 8.34
CA VAL A 254 10.61 1.37 7.92
C VAL A 254 9.34 0.63 8.27
N VAL A 255 8.42 1.32 8.94
CA VAL A 255 7.11 0.77 9.32
C VAL A 255 6.07 1.22 8.29
N THR A 256 5.45 0.27 7.64
CA THR A 256 4.40 0.50 6.65
C THR A 256 3.13 -0.26 6.99
N TYR A 257 2.00 0.22 6.49
CA TYR A 257 0.71 -0.44 6.57
C TYR A 257 0.21 -0.76 5.18
N GLU A 258 -0.24 -1.99 4.99
CA GLU A 258 -0.78 -2.41 3.71
C GLU A 258 -2.21 -1.89 3.51
N VAL A 259 -2.41 -1.18 2.42
CA VAL A 259 -3.71 -0.66 1.98
C VAL A 259 -4.11 -1.38 0.71
N VAL A 260 -5.27 -2.02 0.74
CA VAL A 260 -5.82 -2.75 -0.41
C VAL A 260 -6.65 -1.81 -1.27
N VAL A 261 -6.25 -1.66 -2.52
CA VAL A 261 -6.95 -0.85 -3.52
C VAL A 261 -7.48 -1.76 -4.61
N ASN A 262 -8.78 -1.69 -4.90
CA ASN A 262 -9.37 -2.41 -6.02
C ASN A 262 -8.84 -1.86 -7.35
N ALA A 263 -8.46 -2.74 -8.26
CA ALA A 263 -7.87 -2.41 -9.56
C ALA A 263 -8.58 -3.19 -10.69
N PRO A 264 -9.69 -2.67 -11.25
CA PRO A 264 -10.36 -3.27 -12.39
C PRO A 264 -9.42 -3.39 -13.59
N ASN A 265 -9.39 -4.57 -14.25
CA ASN A 265 -8.49 -4.89 -15.34
C ASN A 265 -9.22 -5.51 -16.54
N PRO A 266 -10.21 -4.85 -17.14
CA PRO A 266 -11.00 -5.43 -18.22
C PRO A 266 -10.17 -5.74 -19.48
N ASP A 267 -9.12 -4.97 -19.72
CA ASP A 267 -8.24 -5.12 -20.88
C ASP A 267 -7.07 -6.10 -20.65
N LEU A 268 -6.98 -6.70 -19.45
CA LEU A 268 -5.90 -7.59 -19.02
C LEU A 268 -4.49 -6.99 -19.17
N LYS A 269 -4.39 -5.65 -19.10
CA LYS A 269 -3.11 -4.93 -19.14
C LYS A 269 -2.31 -5.12 -17.85
N LEU A 270 -3.01 -5.13 -16.72
CA LEU A 270 -2.39 -5.34 -15.40
C LEU A 270 -2.04 -6.82 -15.24
N LYS A 271 -0.79 -7.10 -14.94
CA LYS A 271 -0.29 -8.46 -14.68
C LYS A 271 0.10 -8.59 -13.22
N PRO A 272 -0.08 -9.77 -12.62
CA PRO A 272 0.43 -10.05 -11.28
C PRO A 272 1.92 -9.75 -11.16
N GLY A 273 2.32 -9.15 -10.04
CA GLY A 273 3.71 -8.80 -9.75
C GLY A 273 4.19 -7.45 -10.32
N LEU A 274 3.36 -6.70 -11.06
CA LEU A 274 3.73 -5.35 -11.48
C LEU A 274 3.78 -4.40 -10.28
N THR A 275 4.78 -3.53 -10.27
CA THR A 275 4.87 -2.43 -9.30
C THR A 275 3.96 -1.28 -9.73
N ALA A 276 3.21 -0.76 -8.77
CA ALA A 276 2.30 0.37 -8.95
C ALA A 276 2.72 1.55 -8.07
N ASN A 277 2.67 2.76 -8.65
CA ASN A 277 2.82 4.03 -7.92
C ASN A 277 1.40 4.58 -7.69
N ILE A 278 0.99 4.65 -6.43
CA ILE A 278 -0.40 4.92 -6.03
C ILE A 278 -0.51 6.30 -5.40
N THR A 279 -1.58 7.00 -5.73
CA THR A 279 -1.98 8.26 -5.09
C THR A 279 -3.38 8.07 -4.51
N ILE A 280 -3.50 8.09 -3.19
CA ILE A 280 -4.76 7.97 -2.45
C ILE A 280 -5.23 9.36 -2.08
N TYR A 281 -6.45 9.74 -2.47
CA TYR A 281 -7.05 11.03 -2.19
C TYR A 281 -7.75 11.00 -0.83
N THR A 282 -7.06 11.52 0.19
CA THR A 282 -7.55 11.48 1.58
C THR A 282 -8.56 12.58 1.88
N LEU A 283 -8.45 13.71 1.17
CA LEU A 283 -9.40 14.81 1.27
C LEU A 283 -9.56 15.49 -0.09
N GLN A 284 -10.80 15.74 -0.48
CA GLN A 284 -11.11 16.56 -1.63
C GLN A 284 -12.25 17.53 -1.22
N LYS A 285 -11.97 18.84 -1.28
CA LYS A 285 -12.94 19.90 -1.03
C LYS A 285 -13.00 20.82 -2.23
N ASP A 286 -14.14 20.88 -2.87
CA ASP A 286 -14.35 21.73 -4.05
C ASP A 286 -14.91 23.10 -3.66
N GLY A 287 -14.53 24.12 -4.43
CA GLY A 287 -15.11 25.47 -4.32
C GLY A 287 -14.71 26.24 -3.06
N VAL A 288 -13.62 25.88 -2.40
CA VAL A 288 -13.09 26.60 -1.22
C VAL A 288 -12.19 27.76 -1.61
N LEU A 289 -12.14 28.80 -0.75
CA LEU A 289 -11.20 29.91 -0.95
C LEU A 289 -9.80 29.48 -0.51
N LEU A 290 -8.87 29.60 -1.43
CA LEU A 290 -7.48 29.15 -1.28
C LEU A 290 -6.53 30.36 -1.24
N VAL A 291 -5.65 30.36 -0.23
CA VAL A 291 -4.56 31.32 -0.13
C VAL A 291 -3.23 30.56 -0.02
N PRO A 292 -2.12 31.09 -0.57
CA PRO A 292 -0.84 30.48 -0.33
C PRO A 292 -0.51 30.43 1.16
N SER A 293 -0.07 29.28 1.66
CA SER A 293 0.27 29.08 3.08
C SER A 293 1.34 30.07 3.59
N LYS A 294 2.13 30.64 2.67
CA LYS A 294 3.11 31.72 2.96
C LYS A 294 2.44 33.00 3.43
N ALA A 295 1.24 33.36 2.88
CA ALA A 295 0.52 34.56 3.26
C ALA A 295 0.04 34.53 4.73
N LEU A 296 -0.24 33.34 5.28
CA LEU A 296 -0.65 33.14 6.66
C LEU A 296 0.52 33.24 7.67
N ARG A 297 1.74 33.26 7.19
CA ARG A 297 2.97 33.38 7.99
C ARG A 297 3.59 34.77 7.92
N PHE A 298 3.11 35.59 6.96
CA PHE A 298 3.63 36.93 6.76
C PHE A 298 3.11 37.89 7.86
N THR A 299 4.03 38.67 8.43
CA THR A 299 3.73 39.77 9.35
C THR A 299 4.61 40.95 8.92
N PRO A 300 4.04 42.12 8.59
CA PRO A 300 4.85 43.30 8.20
C PRO A 300 5.65 43.83 9.37
N ASP A 301 6.85 44.37 9.07
CA ASP A 301 7.71 45.00 10.05
C ASP A 301 7.00 46.19 10.73
N GLY A 302 6.94 46.17 12.06
CA GLY A 302 6.30 47.24 12.85
C GLY A 302 4.81 47.02 13.13
N ALA A 303 4.19 45.95 12.64
CA ALA A 303 2.87 45.56 13.12
C ALA A 303 2.99 44.98 14.54
N THR A 304 2.60 45.76 15.54
CA THR A 304 2.41 45.23 16.89
C THR A 304 1.40 44.08 16.80
N ALA A 305 1.71 42.96 17.48
CA ALA A 305 0.91 41.75 17.57
C ALA A 305 -0.47 41.95 18.29
N ALA A 306 -1.08 43.09 18.07
CA ALA A 306 -2.32 43.49 18.67
C ALA A 306 -3.47 43.16 17.69
N MET A 307 -3.86 41.90 17.62
CA MET A 307 -5.20 41.40 17.25
C MET A 307 -5.19 39.89 16.98
N SER A 308 -4.32 39.14 17.60
CA SER A 308 -4.62 37.72 17.73
C SER A 308 -5.40 37.54 19.02
N ASP A 309 -6.71 37.56 18.91
CA ASP A 309 -7.56 36.98 19.92
C ASP A 309 -7.21 35.48 19.95
N SER A 310 -6.33 35.11 20.88
CA SER A 310 -5.71 33.80 21.00
C SER A 310 -6.68 32.72 21.50
N SER A 311 -7.97 32.90 21.29
CA SER A 311 -8.98 31.96 21.76
C SER A 311 -9.19 30.74 20.86
N SER A 312 -8.66 30.71 19.63
CA SER A 312 -8.67 29.49 18.83
C SER A 312 -7.40 29.32 17.98
N ARG A 313 -6.82 28.10 18.00
CA ARG A 313 -5.67 27.72 17.15
C ARG A 313 -5.92 27.86 15.64
N ARG A 314 -7.19 28.05 15.23
CA ARG A 314 -7.61 28.16 13.83
C ARG A 314 -7.79 29.59 13.34
N SER A 315 -7.66 30.64 14.17
CA SER A 315 -7.74 32.04 13.78
C SER A 315 -6.36 32.57 13.39
N LYS A 316 -6.24 33.18 12.21
CA LYS A 316 -5.02 33.81 11.67
C LYS A 316 -5.36 35.14 11.05
N THR A 317 -4.36 36.03 10.97
CA THR A 317 -4.48 37.32 10.29
C THR A 317 -3.84 37.19 8.92
N LEU A 318 -4.60 37.56 7.88
CA LEU A 318 -4.13 37.76 6.52
C LEU A 318 -3.97 39.25 6.26
N TRP A 319 -2.90 39.60 5.55
CA TRP A 319 -2.66 40.94 5.10
C TRP A 319 -3.11 41.11 3.66
N VAL A 320 -4.20 41.88 3.48
CA VAL A 320 -4.82 42.13 2.17
C VAL A 320 -4.33 43.46 1.64
N GLU A 321 -3.92 43.47 0.38
CA GLU A 321 -3.50 44.68 -0.33
C GLU A 321 -4.74 45.45 -0.81
N THR A 322 -4.88 46.70 -0.37
CA THR A 322 -5.97 47.59 -0.75
C THR A 322 -5.36 48.84 -1.42
N ASP A 323 -6.18 49.67 -2.05
CA ASP A 323 -5.69 50.93 -2.69
C ASP A 323 -5.05 51.90 -1.68
N SER A 324 -5.37 51.76 -0.39
CA SER A 324 -4.84 52.55 0.73
C SER A 324 -3.60 51.94 1.40
N GLY A 325 -3.21 50.72 1.05
CA GLY A 325 -2.09 50.00 1.63
C GLY A 325 -2.44 48.58 1.97
N ILE A 326 -1.83 48.01 3.04
CA ILE A 326 -2.13 46.68 3.51
C ILE A 326 -3.01 46.72 4.76
N GLU A 327 -4.07 45.92 4.78
CA GLU A 327 -5.01 45.85 5.92
C GLU A 327 -5.04 44.44 6.52
N PRO A 328 -5.04 44.30 7.87
CA PRO A 328 -5.16 43.03 8.52
C PRO A 328 -6.60 42.52 8.49
N VAL A 329 -6.83 41.33 7.98
CA VAL A 329 -8.12 40.64 7.93
C VAL A 329 -8.04 39.34 8.74
N GLY A 330 -8.90 39.21 9.74
CA GLY A 330 -9.01 37.98 10.53
C GLY A 330 -9.71 36.89 9.73
N VAL A 331 -9.06 35.73 9.59
CA VAL A 331 -9.60 34.58 8.88
C VAL A 331 -9.49 33.32 9.75
N THR A 332 -10.40 32.39 9.52
CA THR A 332 -10.31 31.04 10.09
C THR A 332 -9.67 30.14 9.07
N ILE A 333 -8.58 29.45 9.46
CA ILE A 333 -7.90 28.47 8.63
C ILE A 333 -8.60 27.12 8.70
N GLY A 334 -8.81 26.51 7.53
CA GLY A 334 -9.27 25.14 7.36
C GLY A 334 -8.12 24.17 7.10
N GLU A 335 -8.32 23.27 6.15
CA GLU A 335 -7.33 22.27 5.72
C GLU A 335 -6.27 22.90 4.80
N THR A 336 -5.13 22.22 4.65
CA THR A 336 -4.01 22.66 3.84
C THR A 336 -3.40 21.50 3.06
N ASP A 337 -2.97 21.76 1.83
CA ASP A 337 -2.16 20.83 1.02
C ASP A 337 -0.64 21.10 1.14
N GLY A 338 -0.24 21.99 2.08
CA GLY A 338 1.15 22.44 2.26
C GLY A 338 1.52 23.65 1.42
N ILE A 339 0.92 23.86 0.25
CA ILE A 339 1.13 25.01 -0.65
C ILE A 339 0.04 26.06 -0.46
N TYR A 340 -1.22 25.60 -0.48
CA TYR A 340 -2.40 26.41 -0.26
C TYR A 340 -3.13 26.00 1.04
N THR A 341 -3.82 26.95 1.61
CA THR A 341 -4.62 26.72 2.82
C THR A 341 -6.04 27.25 2.56
N GLU A 342 -7.03 26.45 2.92
CA GLU A 342 -8.42 26.85 2.95
C GLU A 342 -8.60 27.96 3.99
N VAL A 343 -9.31 29.02 3.61
CA VAL A 343 -9.63 30.11 4.52
C VAL A 343 -11.11 30.48 4.45
N THR A 344 -11.64 30.81 5.61
CA THR A 344 -13.02 31.31 5.74
C THR A 344 -12.99 32.62 6.51
N GLY A 345 -13.63 33.66 5.97
CA GLY A 345 -13.64 34.98 6.58
C GLY A 345 -14.18 36.06 5.62
N PRO A 346 -14.01 37.32 5.97
CA PRO A 346 -14.45 38.46 5.17
C PRO A 346 -13.47 38.76 4.00
N ILE A 347 -13.09 37.70 3.25
CA ILE A 347 -12.27 37.79 2.05
C ILE A 347 -13.03 37.23 0.85
N LYS A 348 -12.72 37.71 -0.34
CA LYS A 348 -13.38 37.35 -1.60
C LYS A 348 -12.37 36.79 -2.58
N GLU A 349 -12.87 36.04 -3.53
CA GLU A 349 -12.10 35.64 -4.70
C GLU A 349 -11.63 36.91 -5.46
N GLY A 350 -10.35 36.96 -5.81
CA GLY A 350 -9.74 38.10 -6.47
C GLY A 350 -8.98 39.02 -5.52
N ASP A 351 -9.19 38.96 -4.21
CA ASP A 351 -8.42 39.76 -3.24
C ASP A 351 -6.93 39.43 -3.32
N ARG A 352 -6.09 40.44 -3.16
CA ARG A 352 -4.64 40.27 -3.19
C ARG A 352 -4.10 40.16 -1.76
N VAL A 353 -3.50 39.03 -1.44
CA VAL A 353 -2.92 38.75 -0.12
C VAL A 353 -1.40 38.84 -0.19
N VAL A 354 -0.79 39.49 0.78
CA VAL A 354 0.65 39.68 0.85
C VAL A 354 1.33 38.40 1.28
N THR A 355 2.35 37.99 0.54
CA THR A 355 3.13 36.76 0.79
C THR A 355 4.53 37.03 1.32
N SER A 356 5.11 38.15 0.97
CA SER A 356 6.45 38.59 1.42
C SER A 356 6.65 40.10 1.19
N GLU A 357 7.55 40.69 1.95
CA GLU A 357 8.07 42.02 1.76
C GLU A 357 9.25 41.98 0.82
N SER A 358 9.22 42.84 -0.22
CA SER A 358 10.36 43.08 -1.09
C SER A 358 11.00 44.38 -0.68
N LEU A 359 12.21 44.35 -0.16
CA LEU A 359 13.03 45.54 -0.05
C LEU A 359 13.27 46.03 -1.49
N GLY A 360 12.56 47.07 -1.88
CA GLY A 360 12.75 47.72 -3.18
C GLY A 360 14.20 48.20 -3.28
N ILE A 361 15.06 47.37 -3.81
CA ILE A 361 16.32 47.87 -4.39
C ILE A 361 15.85 48.64 -5.61
N PRO A 362 16.00 49.99 -5.66
CA PRO A 362 15.70 50.71 -6.85
C PRO A 362 16.54 50.08 -7.96
N ALA A 363 15.89 49.67 -9.04
CA ALA A 363 16.61 49.29 -10.25
C ALA A 363 17.55 50.43 -10.56
N ALA A 364 18.82 50.25 -10.31
CA ALA A 364 19.85 51.18 -10.81
C ALA A 364 19.71 51.12 -12.33
N GLU A 365 19.17 52.18 -12.92
CA GLU A 365 19.36 52.47 -14.34
C GLU A 365 20.88 52.47 -14.55
N GLY A 366 21.36 51.33 -15.01
CA GLY A 366 22.79 51.09 -15.25
C GLY A 366 23.21 51.88 -16.44
N ASP A 367 23.86 52.98 -16.14
CA ASP A 367 24.75 53.65 -17.08
C ASP A 367 25.80 52.64 -17.59
N MET A 368 25.70 52.29 -18.87
CA MET A 368 26.67 51.42 -19.56
C MET A 368 27.98 52.15 -19.73
N ASN A 369 28.81 52.19 -18.71
CA ASN A 369 30.20 52.55 -18.86
C ASN A 369 31.09 51.47 -18.22
N GLY A 370 31.81 50.80 -19.11
CA GLY A 370 32.60 49.60 -18.88
C GLY A 370 33.58 49.66 -17.72
N GLN A 371 33.20 49.10 -16.60
CA GLN A 371 34.16 48.61 -15.60
C GLN A 371 33.88 47.17 -15.28
N SER A 372 34.81 46.29 -15.67
CA SER A 372 34.80 44.87 -15.41
C SER A 372 34.82 44.60 -13.89
N ASN A 373 33.83 43.87 -13.41
CA ASN A 373 33.76 43.40 -12.03
C ASN A 373 34.84 42.33 -11.81
N PRO A 374 35.79 42.49 -10.83
CA PRO A 374 36.91 41.57 -10.64
C PRO A 374 36.53 40.17 -10.15
N PHE A 375 35.26 39.94 -9.81
CA PHE A 375 34.77 38.66 -9.23
C PHE A 375 33.84 37.83 -10.13
N MET A 376 33.70 38.20 -11.43
CA MET A 376 33.00 37.37 -12.39
C MET A 376 33.97 36.58 -13.28
N PRO A 377 33.86 35.24 -13.36
CA PRO A 377 34.65 34.48 -14.33
C PRO A 377 34.21 34.80 -15.75
N SER A 378 35.18 35.11 -16.62
CA SER A 378 34.96 35.40 -18.02
C SER A 378 34.44 34.16 -18.79
N PRO A 379 33.52 34.33 -19.74
CA PRO A 379 33.09 33.20 -20.59
C PRO A 379 34.25 32.78 -21.53
N PRO A 380 34.41 31.49 -21.86
CA PRO A 380 35.48 30.97 -22.70
C PRO A 380 35.38 31.54 -24.13
N GLY A 381 36.49 32.14 -24.58
CA GLY A 381 36.60 32.88 -25.81
C GLY A 381 36.35 32.05 -27.07
N GLN A 382 35.56 32.62 -27.97
CA GLN A 382 35.47 32.20 -29.36
C GLN A 382 36.81 32.49 -30.08
N LYS A 383 37.47 31.45 -30.55
CA LYS A 383 38.59 31.56 -31.49
C LYS A 383 38.08 32.07 -32.82
N LYS A 384 38.53 33.25 -33.21
CA LYS A 384 38.44 33.76 -34.60
C LYS A 384 39.25 32.85 -35.52
N LYS A 385 38.64 32.45 -36.57
CA LYS A 385 39.24 32.21 -37.86
C LYS A 385 38.57 33.13 -38.88
#